data_3349ce896c212e6a8cc0f82cde582f4d
#
_entry.id   3349ce896c212e6a8cc0f82cde582f4d
#
_cell.length_a   1.000
_cell.length_b   1.000
_cell.length_c   1.000
_cell.angle_alpha   90.00
_cell.angle_beta   90.00
_cell.angle_gamma   90.00
#
_symmetry.space_group_name_H-M   'P 1'
#
loop_
_entity.id
_entity.type
_entity.pdbx_description
1 polymer ?
#
loop_
_entity_poly.entity_id
_entity_poly.type
_entity_poly.pdbx_seq_one_letter_code
_entity_poly.pdbx_strand_id
1 'polypeptide(L)'
;MFMSQENNPGSLGKRFLRYIKKHGILRYILLYAVLVFLFATIDWIVFRCNSTSFLISEQLNKYVDRYEFLDPDINLAAYHRNAKDKLPITIDGFNSLMKPTFDELQTANDSLIHDKGNLDACLKQWDSLSREAEVMKTDSVEHLRKKLLSGCQEKIDSLKDYLVGKDSTTMIIEGKYVELAQLQYEYAKKNVEVQSIINQYIGNFIPDSLSHQIRRCNEDYLRLTMDIGELEQTRRDVTSQIRSKTIEFHNNRLDAVSYLDFVYYSICVSTTVSFGDIAPNNGLTRLLAIIELLACIVLIGTIVDKIIKRERK
;
A
#
# COMPACT_ATOMS: atom_id res chain seq x y z
N MET A 1 31.72 -7.94 82.66
CA MET A 1 31.97 -9.11 81.76
C MET A 1 30.79 -9.27 80.81
N PHE A 2 30.82 -8.54 79.68
CA PHE A 2 29.76 -8.58 78.70
C PHE A 2 30.21 -9.50 77.56
N MET A 3 29.55 -10.64 77.45
CA MET A 3 29.75 -11.53 76.29
C MET A 3 29.04 -10.95 75.06
N SER A 4 29.83 -10.51 74.10
CA SER A 4 29.35 -10.17 72.76
C SER A 4 28.95 -11.46 71.99
N GLN A 5 27.66 -11.65 71.80
CA GLN A 5 27.16 -12.65 70.82
C GLN A 5 27.46 -12.16 69.40
N GLU A 6 28.48 -12.70 68.80
CA GLU A 6 28.68 -12.60 67.30
C GLU A 6 27.52 -13.21 66.58
N ASN A 7 26.63 -12.37 66.07
CA ASN A 7 25.58 -12.76 65.09
C ASN A 7 26.25 -13.03 63.75
N ASN A 8 26.59 -14.27 63.48
CA ASN A 8 27.17 -14.73 62.23
C ASN A 8 26.09 -14.75 61.16
N PRO A 9 26.09 -13.79 60.18
CA PRO A 9 25.02 -13.62 59.17
C PRO A 9 24.87 -14.86 58.24
N GLY A 10 25.88 -15.72 58.15
CA GLY A 10 25.81 -17.00 57.39
C GLY A 10 24.90 -18.07 58.03
N SER A 11 24.52 -17.91 59.32
CA SER A 11 23.65 -18.90 59.99
C SER A 11 22.17 -18.70 59.69
N LEU A 12 21.72 -17.49 59.43
CA LEU A 12 20.31 -17.14 59.08
C LEU A 12 19.91 -17.72 57.74
N GLY A 13 20.74 -17.59 56.70
CA GLY A 13 20.47 -18.14 55.36
C GLY A 13 20.39 -19.66 55.34
N LYS A 14 21.29 -20.33 56.10
CA LYS A 14 21.28 -21.82 56.22
C LYS A 14 20.08 -22.33 57.03
N ARG A 15 19.60 -21.57 58.01
CA ARG A 15 18.38 -21.89 58.77
C ARG A 15 17.13 -21.73 57.92
N PHE A 16 17.05 -20.64 57.16
CA PHE A 16 15.97 -20.34 56.23
C PHE A 16 15.87 -21.41 55.09
N LEU A 17 16.97 -21.76 54.47
CA LEU A 17 17.06 -22.81 53.46
C LEU A 17 16.64 -24.20 54.00
N ARG A 18 17.10 -24.56 55.24
CA ARG A 18 16.65 -25.80 55.92
C ARG A 18 15.15 -25.77 56.22
N TYR A 19 14.63 -24.61 56.65
CA TYR A 19 13.20 -24.42 56.91
C TYR A 19 12.37 -24.62 55.64
N ILE A 20 12.73 -23.97 54.51
CA ILE A 20 12.08 -24.10 53.22
C ILE A 20 12.09 -25.56 52.71
N LYS A 21 13.26 -26.20 52.78
CA LYS A 21 13.42 -27.59 52.31
C LYS A 21 12.62 -28.61 53.14
N LYS A 22 12.57 -28.42 54.47
CA LYS A 22 11.84 -29.29 55.40
C LYS A 22 10.29 -29.24 55.17
N HIS A 23 9.80 -28.18 54.56
CA HIS A 23 8.37 -27.88 54.58
C HIS A 23 7.66 -27.92 53.24
N GLY A 24 8.32 -28.30 52.19
CA GLY A 24 7.75 -28.38 50.84
C GLY A 24 7.44 -27.00 50.20
N ILE A 25 7.72 -25.89 50.89
CA ILE A 25 7.52 -24.52 50.40
C ILE A 25 8.46 -24.27 49.21
N LEU A 26 9.63 -24.87 49.18
CA LEU A 26 10.58 -24.77 48.08
C LEU A 26 9.97 -25.20 46.72
N ARG A 27 9.08 -26.20 46.72
CA ARG A 27 8.38 -26.67 45.49
C ARG A 27 7.50 -25.56 44.89
N TYR A 28 6.81 -24.78 45.73
CA TYR A 28 5.95 -23.69 45.28
C TYR A 28 6.76 -22.49 44.83
N ILE A 29 7.90 -22.19 45.47
CA ILE A 29 8.83 -21.14 45.03
C ILE A 29 9.40 -21.51 43.65
N LEU A 30 9.83 -22.79 43.47
CA LEU A 30 10.30 -23.28 42.20
C LEU A 30 9.21 -23.24 41.12
N LEU A 31 7.98 -23.65 41.44
CA LEU A 31 6.85 -23.60 40.54
C LEU A 31 6.55 -22.14 40.10
N TYR A 32 6.59 -21.19 41.05
CA TYR A 32 6.46 -19.76 40.73
C TYR A 32 7.55 -19.27 39.80
N ALA A 33 8.82 -19.61 40.04
CA ALA A 33 9.92 -19.25 39.17
C ALA A 33 9.74 -19.84 37.75
N VAL A 34 9.36 -21.13 37.68
CA VAL A 34 9.09 -21.78 36.37
C VAL A 34 7.93 -21.08 35.63
N LEU A 35 6.87 -20.69 36.33
CA LEU A 35 5.73 -19.98 35.74
C LEU A 35 6.17 -18.62 35.16
N VAL A 36 6.93 -17.84 35.92
CA VAL A 36 7.48 -16.54 35.46
C VAL A 36 8.34 -16.71 34.21
N PHE A 37 9.27 -17.67 34.21
CA PHE A 37 10.10 -17.94 33.03
C PHE A 37 9.29 -18.43 31.83
N LEU A 38 8.25 -19.22 32.07
CA LEU A 38 7.36 -19.70 31.00
C LEU A 38 6.65 -18.54 30.32
N PHE A 39 6.03 -17.62 31.11
CA PHE A 39 5.35 -16.45 30.56
C PHE A 39 6.33 -15.50 29.88
N ALA A 40 7.48 -15.22 30.51
CA ALA A 40 8.53 -14.42 29.88
C ALA A 40 8.97 -14.99 28.51
N THR A 41 9.06 -16.33 28.39
CA THR A 41 9.39 -16.99 27.12
C THR A 41 8.27 -16.82 26.09
N ILE A 42 7.00 -16.99 26.49
CA ILE A 42 5.85 -16.81 25.62
C ILE A 42 5.79 -15.37 25.11
N ASP A 43 5.88 -14.39 25.99
CA ASP A 43 5.82 -12.98 25.65
C ASP A 43 7.00 -12.55 24.76
N TRP A 44 8.19 -13.06 25.03
CA TRP A 44 9.36 -12.84 24.17
C TRP A 44 9.18 -13.43 22.78
N ILE A 45 8.60 -14.64 22.65
CA ILE A 45 8.29 -15.25 21.35
C ILE A 45 7.24 -14.40 20.61
N VAL A 46 6.17 -13.97 21.29
CA VAL A 46 5.14 -13.11 20.71
C VAL A 46 5.74 -11.80 20.21
N PHE A 47 6.64 -11.20 20.99
CA PHE A 47 7.36 -9.99 20.58
C PHE A 47 8.28 -10.24 19.36
N ARG A 48 9.01 -11.35 19.34
CA ARG A 48 9.86 -11.71 18.20
C ARG A 48 9.06 -11.95 16.92
N CYS A 49 7.86 -12.50 17.04
CA CYS A 49 6.95 -12.67 15.90
C CYS A 49 6.33 -11.33 15.43
N ASN A 50 6.04 -10.44 16.37
CA ASN A 50 5.47 -9.12 16.09
C ASN A 50 5.94 -8.08 17.11
N SER A 51 6.95 -7.29 16.75
CA SER A 51 7.57 -6.31 17.64
C SER A 51 6.61 -5.20 18.12
N THR A 52 5.45 -5.01 17.47
CA THR A 52 4.44 -4.03 17.89
C THR A 52 3.44 -4.58 18.91
N SER A 53 3.53 -5.86 19.27
CA SER A 53 2.67 -6.50 20.28
C SER A 53 2.83 -5.90 21.67
N PHE A 54 3.96 -5.27 21.93
CA PHE A 54 4.25 -4.58 23.19
C PHE A 54 4.61 -3.11 22.93
N LEU A 55 4.14 -2.21 23.81
CA LEU A 55 4.61 -0.85 23.91
C LEU A 55 5.94 -0.87 24.68
N ILE A 56 6.93 -0.16 24.17
CA ILE A 56 8.25 -0.05 24.78
C ILE A 56 8.49 1.42 25.08
N SER A 57 8.81 1.72 26.34
CA SER A 57 9.11 3.09 26.78
C SER A 57 10.45 3.57 26.22
N GLU A 58 10.54 4.87 25.93
CA GLU A 58 11.83 5.51 25.60
C GLU A 58 12.87 5.37 26.70
N GLN A 59 12.46 5.12 27.94
CA GLN A 59 13.37 4.91 29.07
C GLN A 59 14.16 3.61 28.90
N LEU A 60 13.60 2.58 28.25
CA LEU A 60 14.35 1.37 27.92
C LEU A 60 15.54 1.68 26.99
N ASN A 61 15.37 2.65 26.09
CA ASN A 61 16.44 3.13 25.20
C ASN A 61 17.57 3.81 25.97
N LYS A 62 17.27 4.46 27.11
CA LYS A 62 18.27 5.09 27.97
C LYS A 62 19.07 4.09 28.83
N TYR A 63 18.57 2.86 29.00
CA TYR A 63 19.33 1.81 29.68
C TYR A 63 20.49 1.28 28.83
N VAL A 64 20.34 1.32 27.48
CA VAL A 64 21.48 1.04 26.59
C VAL A 64 22.60 2.07 26.81
N ASP A 65 22.23 3.33 27.02
CA ASP A 65 23.20 4.41 27.36
C ASP A 65 23.81 4.25 28.77
N ARG A 66 23.14 3.55 29.70
CA ARG A 66 23.67 3.31 31.06
C ARG A 66 24.72 2.21 31.14
N TYR A 67 24.71 1.25 30.21
CA TYR A 67 25.79 0.26 30.11
C TYR A 67 27.10 0.89 29.64
N GLU A 68 27.07 2.05 28.95
CA GLU A 68 28.25 2.84 28.60
C GLU A 68 28.98 3.39 29.83
N PHE A 69 28.31 3.51 30.99
CA PHE A 69 28.93 3.98 32.23
C PHE A 69 29.88 2.93 32.84
N LEU A 70 29.84 1.69 32.36
CA LEU A 70 30.65 0.59 32.89
C LEU A 70 31.92 0.31 32.07
N ASP A 71 32.04 0.91 30.87
CA ASP A 71 33.23 0.76 30.03
C ASP A 71 33.69 2.11 29.48
N PRO A 72 34.65 2.78 30.17
CA PRO A 72 35.15 4.10 29.78
C PRO A 72 35.96 4.12 28.48
N ASP A 73 36.33 2.96 27.91
CA ASP A 73 37.12 2.86 26.69
C ASP A 73 36.26 2.81 25.41
N ILE A 74 34.93 2.76 25.50
CA ILE A 74 34.03 2.86 24.36
C ILE A 74 33.98 4.31 23.89
N ASN A 75 34.40 4.53 22.65
CA ASN A 75 34.49 5.86 22.02
C ASN A 75 33.08 6.48 21.84
N LEU A 76 32.59 7.16 22.88
CA LEU A 76 31.28 7.85 22.97
C LEU A 76 30.99 8.71 21.75
N ALA A 77 32.02 9.35 21.17
CA ALA A 77 31.84 10.26 20.01
C ALA A 77 31.44 9.53 18.73
N ALA A 78 31.89 8.29 18.53
CA ALA A 78 31.51 7.45 17.37
C ALA A 78 30.09 6.90 17.55
N TYR A 79 29.69 6.57 18.76
CA TYR A 79 28.36 6.05 19.10
C TYR A 79 27.28 7.14 18.97
N HIS A 80 27.54 8.35 19.50
CA HIS A 80 26.60 9.49 19.34
C HIS A 80 26.42 9.96 17.90
N ARG A 81 27.43 9.78 17.05
CA ARG A 81 27.29 10.09 15.62
C ARG A 81 26.37 9.11 14.90
N ASN A 82 26.39 7.84 15.30
CA ASN A 82 25.50 6.79 14.79
C ASN A 82 24.11 6.79 15.44
N ALA A 83 23.97 7.34 16.65
CA ALA A 83 22.70 7.38 17.38
C ALA A 83 21.70 8.41 16.80
N LYS A 84 22.20 9.46 16.13
CA LYS A 84 21.33 10.47 15.49
C LYS A 84 20.56 9.94 14.28
N ASP A 85 21.06 8.87 13.65
CA ASP A 85 20.45 8.28 12.45
C ASP A 85 19.61 7.01 12.78
N LYS A 86 19.59 6.60 14.06
CA LYS A 86 18.77 5.44 14.44
C LYS A 86 17.30 5.81 14.53
N LEU A 87 16.45 4.98 13.93
CA LEU A 87 15.01 5.11 14.06
C LEU A 87 14.60 4.95 15.54
N PRO A 88 13.60 5.72 15.99
CA PRO A 88 13.05 5.58 17.35
C PRO A 88 12.50 4.17 17.55
N ILE A 89 12.65 3.63 18.77
CA ILE A 89 12.09 2.31 19.12
C ILE A 89 10.63 2.40 19.57
N THR A 90 10.11 3.58 19.84
CA THR A 90 8.71 3.81 20.20
C THR A 90 7.84 3.94 18.97
N ILE A 91 6.60 3.44 19.04
CA ILE A 91 5.63 3.55 17.94
C ILE A 91 5.30 5.01 17.66
N ASP A 92 5.12 5.83 18.70
CA ASP A 92 4.78 7.24 18.54
C ASP A 92 5.93 8.04 17.92
N GLY A 93 7.16 7.75 18.32
CA GLY A 93 8.36 8.34 17.73
C GLY A 93 8.49 7.97 16.24
N PHE A 94 8.26 6.70 15.89
CA PHE A 94 8.27 6.25 14.51
C PHE A 94 7.16 6.92 13.69
N ASN A 95 5.93 6.97 14.20
CA ASN A 95 4.82 7.61 13.52
C ASN A 95 5.07 9.11 13.29
N SER A 96 5.66 9.80 14.28
CA SER A 96 6.01 11.22 14.15
C SER A 96 7.10 11.44 13.10
N LEU A 97 8.09 10.57 13.03
CA LEU A 97 9.15 10.61 12.01
C LEU A 97 8.61 10.33 10.61
N MET A 98 7.68 9.37 10.48
CA MET A 98 7.13 8.94 9.20
C MET A 98 5.98 9.80 8.70
N LYS A 99 5.43 10.68 9.54
CA LYS A 99 4.29 11.54 9.18
C LYS A 99 4.48 12.29 7.85
N PRO A 100 5.61 13.01 7.61
CA PRO A 100 5.79 13.72 6.35
C PRO A 100 5.79 12.78 5.13
N THR A 101 6.33 11.57 5.27
CA THR A 101 6.35 10.56 4.19
C THR A 101 4.95 10.01 3.91
N PHE A 102 4.12 9.85 4.95
CA PHE A 102 2.71 9.47 4.77
C PHE A 102 1.90 10.59 4.14
N ASP A 103 2.14 11.86 4.54
CA ASP A 103 1.49 13.04 3.95
C ASP A 103 1.88 13.17 2.45
N GLU A 104 3.13 12.92 2.09
CA GLU A 104 3.60 12.87 0.70
C GLU A 104 2.92 11.76 -0.10
N LEU A 105 2.79 10.55 0.46
CA LEU A 105 2.08 9.44 -0.18
C LEU A 105 0.61 9.79 -0.42
N GLN A 106 -0.04 10.41 0.55
CA GLN A 106 -1.43 10.84 0.42
C GLN A 106 -1.57 11.88 -0.68
N THR A 107 -0.71 12.91 -0.69
CA THR A 107 -0.70 13.94 -1.73
C THR A 107 -0.52 13.36 -3.12
N ALA A 108 0.43 12.43 -3.29
CA ALA A 108 0.65 11.74 -4.56
C ALA A 108 -0.59 10.92 -5.00
N ASN A 109 -1.26 10.24 -4.07
CA ASN A 109 -2.48 9.49 -4.37
C ASN A 109 -3.64 10.42 -4.78
N ASP A 110 -3.83 11.53 -4.07
CA ASP A 110 -4.91 12.50 -4.37
C ASP A 110 -4.69 13.15 -5.74
N SER A 111 -3.45 13.55 -6.06
CA SER A 111 -3.08 14.05 -7.37
C SER A 111 -3.30 13.01 -8.47
N LEU A 112 -2.96 11.76 -8.21
CA LEU A 112 -3.12 10.66 -9.16
C LEU A 112 -4.60 10.37 -9.47
N ILE A 113 -5.48 10.44 -8.49
CA ILE A 113 -6.94 10.32 -8.66
C ILE A 113 -7.46 11.49 -9.50
N HIS A 114 -7.02 12.72 -9.20
CA HIS A 114 -7.41 13.92 -9.94
C HIS A 114 -6.99 13.84 -11.42
N ASP A 115 -5.75 13.50 -11.71
CA ASP A 115 -5.21 13.47 -13.07
C ASP A 115 -5.77 12.29 -13.88
N LYS A 116 -6.08 11.16 -13.26
CA LYS A 116 -6.82 10.07 -13.91
C LYS A 116 -8.25 10.49 -14.27
N GLY A 117 -8.90 11.30 -13.43
CA GLY A 117 -10.20 11.92 -13.74
C GLY A 117 -10.12 12.87 -14.93
N ASN A 118 -9.09 13.71 -14.99
CA ASN A 118 -8.84 14.62 -16.10
C ASN A 118 -8.53 13.87 -17.39
N LEU A 119 -7.76 12.79 -17.33
CA LEU A 119 -7.46 11.93 -18.48
C LEU A 119 -8.73 11.29 -19.05
N ASP A 120 -9.61 10.77 -18.19
CA ASP A 120 -10.90 10.20 -18.63
C ASP A 120 -11.81 11.25 -19.31
N ALA A 121 -11.83 12.49 -18.79
CA ALA A 121 -12.54 13.59 -19.40
C ALA A 121 -11.96 13.98 -20.77
N CYS A 122 -10.61 14.03 -20.87
CA CYS A 122 -9.91 14.29 -22.12
C CYS A 122 -10.19 13.21 -23.17
N LEU A 123 -10.19 11.93 -22.80
CA LEU A 123 -10.54 10.82 -23.70
C LEU A 123 -11.97 10.92 -24.22
N LYS A 124 -12.94 11.25 -23.37
CA LYS A 124 -14.33 11.46 -23.77
C LYS A 124 -14.47 12.62 -24.75
N GLN A 125 -13.75 13.70 -24.51
CA GLN A 125 -13.73 14.85 -25.40
C GLN A 125 -13.09 14.50 -26.76
N TRP A 126 -11.97 13.81 -26.75
CA TRP A 126 -11.29 13.34 -27.96
C TRP A 126 -12.19 12.43 -28.79
N ASP A 127 -12.89 11.50 -28.16
CA ASP A 127 -13.83 10.57 -28.81
C ASP A 127 -15.00 11.33 -29.46
N SER A 128 -15.53 12.36 -28.79
CA SER A 128 -16.57 13.24 -29.31
C SER A 128 -16.10 14.01 -30.55
N LEU A 129 -14.93 14.64 -30.46
CA LEU A 129 -14.36 15.43 -31.56
C LEU A 129 -13.98 14.53 -32.76
N SER A 130 -13.48 13.34 -32.48
CA SER A 130 -13.15 12.37 -33.55
C SER A 130 -14.38 11.88 -34.29
N ARG A 131 -15.49 11.64 -33.57
CA ARG A 131 -16.79 11.29 -34.23
C ARG A 131 -17.32 12.44 -35.06
N GLU A 132 -17.26 13.67 -34.55
CA GLU A 132 -17.69 14.85 -35.30
C GLU A 132 -16.87 15.01 -36.59
N ALA A 133 -15.56 14.84 -36.49
CA ALA A 133 -14.67 14.88 -37.66
C ALA A 133 -15.00 13.80 -38.70
N GLU A 134 -15.32 12.58 -38.25
CA GLU A 134 -15.67 11.48 -39.17
C GLU A 134 -17.03 11.70 -39.84
N VAL A 135 -18.00 12.24 -39.12
CA VAL A 135 -19.30 12.62 -39.72
C VAL A 135 -19.11 13.71 -40.77
N MET A 136 -18.43 14.82 -40.44
CA MET A 136 -18.17 15.91 -41.38
C MET A 136 -17.41 15.44 -42.63
N LYS A 137 -16.43 14.59 -42.45
CA LYS A 137 -15.66 13.99 -43.52
C LYS A 137 -16.56 13.14 -44.43
N THR A 138 -17.39 12.28 -43.81
CA THR A 138 -18.31 11.41 -44.56
C THR A 138 -19.32 12.20 -45.35
N ASP A 139 -19.95 13.19 -44.74
CA ASP A 139 -20.93 14.08 -45.39
C ASP A 139 -20.28 14.85 -46.55
N SER A 140 -19.10 15.40 -46.35
CA SER A 140 -18.36 16.14 -47.38
C SER A 140 -17.98 15.26 -48.56
N VAL A 141 -17.55 14.02 -48.29
CA VAL A 141 -17.20 13.03 -49.33
C VAL A 141 -18.45 12.62 -50.10
N GLU A 142 -19.57 12.38 -49.42
CA GLU A 142 -20.81 12.00 -50.06
C GLU A 142 -21.39 13.14 -50.91
N HIS A 143 -21.36 14.37 -50.41
CA HIS A 143 -21.74 15.56 -51.16
C HIS A 143 -20.91 15.74 -52.43
N LEU A 144 -19.56 15.60 -52.32
CA LEU A 144 -18.68 15.69 -53.49
C LEU A 144 -18.94 14.58 -54.50
N ARG A 145 -19.11 13.35 -54.06
CA ARG A 145 -19.46 12.20 -54.90
C ARG A 145 -20.78 12.43 -55.64
N LYS A 146 -21.81 12.85 -54.92
CA LYS A 146 -23.12 13.18 -55.52
C LYS A 146 -22.99 14.28 -56.56
N LYS A 147 -22.31 15.37 -56.27
CA LYS A 147 -22.11 16.49 -57.18
C LYS A 147 -21.37 16.08 -58.46
N LEU A 148 -20.36 15.22 -58.37
CA LEU A 148 -19.55 14.80 -59.55
C LEU A 148 -20.20 13.71 -60.38
N LEU A 149 -21.05 12.88 -59.80
CA LEU A 149 -21.66 11.72 -60.45
C LEU A 149 -23.13 11.91 -60.83
N SER A 150 -23.84 12.92 -60.28
CA SER A 150 -25.30 13.09 -60.49
C SER A 150 -25.71 13.16 -61.97
N GLY A 151 -24.99 13.91 -62.79
CA GLY A 151 -25.33 14.04 -64.22
C GLY A 151 -25.17 12.74 -65.03
N CYS A 152 -24.28 11.82 -64.58
CA CYS A 152 -24.20 10.48 -65.19
C CYS A 152 -25.32 9.57 -64.68
N GLN A 153 -25.62 9.65 -63.38
CA GLN A 153 -26.66 8.86 -62.73
C GLN A 153 -28.04 9.20 -63.28
N GLU A 154 -28.38 10.50 -63.47
CA GLU A 154 -29.64 10.95 -64.03
C GLU A 154 -29.85 10.44 -65.46
N LYS A 155 -28.78 10.44 -66.27
CA LYS A 155 -28.90 9.88 -67.67
C LYS A 155 -29.13 8.37 -67.66
N ILE A 156 -28.45 7.65 -66.75
CA ILE A 156 -28.62 6.21 -66.59
C ILE A 156 -30.05 5.90 -66.15
N ASP A 157 -30.57 6.63 -65.14
CA ASP A 157 -31.88 6.39 -64.57
C ASP A 157 -33.01 6.74 -65.65
N SER A 158 -32.86 7.86 -66.34
CA SER A 158 -33.74 8.23 -67.43
C SER A 158 -33.78 7.20 -68.54
N LEU A 159 -32.61 6.62 -68.88
CA LEU A 159 -32.57 5.58 -69.97
C LEU A 159 -33.10 4.26 -69.44
N LYS A 160 -32.91 3.89 -68.22
CA LYS A 160 -33.54 2.72 -67.59
C LYS A 160 -35.08 2.83 -67.62
N ASP A 161 -35.59 3.99 -67.15
CA ASP A 161 -37.05 4.24 -67.18
C ASP A 161 -37.66 4.15 -68.58
N TYR A 162 -36.90 4.65 -69.53
CA TYR A 162 -37.33 4.53 -70.96
C TYR A 162 -37.42 3.05 -71.42
N LEU A 163 -36.52 2.19 -70.93
CA LEU A 163 -36.42 0.77 -71.31
C LEU A 163 -37.37 -0.14 -70.53
N VAL A 164 -38.00 0.33 -69.48
CA VAL A 164 -38.94 -0.46 -68.66
C VAL A 164 -40.12 -0.93 -69.53
N GLY A 165 -40.37 -2.23 -69.58
CA GLY A 165 -41.50 -2.85 -70.24
C GLY A 165 -41.40 -2.89 -71.79
N LYS A 166 -40.24 -2.54 -72.36
CA LYS A 166 -40.03 -2.62 -73.83
C LYS A 166 -39.33 -3.90 -74.23
N ASP A 167 -39.81 -4.51 -75.32
CA ASP A 167 -39.26 -5.73 -75.87
C ASP A 167 -37.94 -5.44 -76.61
N SER A 168 -36.88 -6.20 -76.30
CA SER A 168 -35.51 -6.03 -76.82
C SER A 168 -35.33 -6.40 -78.29
N THR A 169 -36.38 -6.84 -78.97
CA THR A 169 -36.29 -7.34 -80.35
C THR A 169 -36.24 -6.25 -81.42
N THR A 170 -36.43 -5.00 -81.09
CA THR A 170 -36.37 -3.87 -82.02
C THR A 170 -34.97 -3.26 -82.06
N MET A 171 -34.42 -3.05 -83.27
CA MET A 171 -33.07 -2.48 -83.48
C MET A 171 -32.81 -1.16 -82.71
N ILE A 172 -33.83 -0.33 -82.53
CA ILE A 172 -33.79 0.91 -81.75
C ILE A 172 -33.60 0.65 -80.25
N ILE A 173 -34.27 -0.42 -79.77
CA ILE A 173 -34.18 -0.78 -78.32
C ILE A 173 -32.86 -1.45 -78.05
N GLU A 174 -32.30 -2.30 -78.91
CA GLU A 174 -30.95 -2.84 -78.84
C GLU A 174 -29.88 -1.73 -78.75
N GLY A 175 -30.01 -0.71 -79.62
CA GLY A 175 -29.14 0.48 -79.58
C GLY A 175 -29.18 1.22 -78.27
N LYS A 176 -30.36 1.30 -77.63
CA LYS A 176 -30.51 1.92 -76.30
C LYS A 176 -29.92 1.08 -75.15
N TYR A 177 -29.91 -0.22 -75.21
CA TYR A 177 -29.22 -1.11 -74.28
C TYR A 177 -27.68 -0.95 -74.37
N VAL A 178 -27.16 -0.77 -75.64
CA VAL A 178 -25.73 -0.46 -75.85
C VAL A 178 -25.37 0.91 -75.22
N GLU A 179 -26.21 1.93 -75.42
CA GLU A 179 -26.03 3.27 -74.83
C GLU A 179 -26.05 3.20 -73.30
N LEU A 180 -26.98 2.40 -72.71
CA LEU A 180 -27.02 2.19 -71.29
C LEU A 180 -25.71 1.54 -70.71
N ALA A 181 -25.21 0.51 -71.42
CA ALA A 181 -23.96 -0.15 -71.03
C ALA A 181 -22.75 0.81 -71.09
N GLN A 182 -22.70 1.67 -72.12
CA GLN A 182 -21.67 2.71 -72.29
C GLN A 182 -21.73 3.73 -71.11
N LEU A 183 -22.94 4.21 -70.81
CA LEU A 183 -23.12 5.15 -69.69
C LEU A 183 -22.78 4.53 -68.35
N GLN A 184 -23.09 3.26 -68.13
CA GLN A 184 -22.68 2.53 -66.91
C GLN A 184 -21.17 2.37 -66.86
N TYR A 185 -20.48 2.12 -67.91
CA TYR A 185 -19.02 2.08 -68.00
C TYR A 185 -18.39 3.45 -67.70
N GLU A 186 -18.93 4.53 -68.31
CA GLU A 186 -18.48 5.89 -68.05
C GLU A 186 -18.68 6.29 -66.58
N TYR A 187 -19.82 5.91 -65.96
CA TYR A 187 -20.09 6.11 -64.56
C TYR A 187 -19.05 5.38 -63.68
N ALA A 188 -18.78 4.12 -63.99
CA ALA A 188 -17.79 3.34 -63.26
C ALA A 188 -16.38 3.99 -63.34
N LYS A 189 -15.98 4.42 -64.54
CA LYS A 189 -14.70 5.12 -64.76
C LYS A 189 -14.64 6.43 -63.98
N LYS A 190 -15.69 7.27 -64.04
CA LYS A 190 -15.76 8.51 -63.23
C LYS A 190 -15.76 8.25 -61.75
N ASN A 191 -16.41 7.20 -61.30
CA ASN A 191 -16.39 6.87 -59.85
C ASN A 191 -14.99 6.54 -59.36
N VAL A 192 -14.16 5.88 -60.16
CA VAL A 192 -12.73 5.64 -59.81
C VAL A 192 -11.94 6.96 -59.75
N GLU A 193 -12.16 7.87 -60.72
CA GLU A 193 -11.53 9.20 -60.71
C GLU A 193 -11.95 10.02 -59.49
N VAL A 194 -13.25 10.03 -59.16
CA VAL A 194 -13.78 10.69 -57.95
C VAL A 194 -13.18 10.09 -56.68
N GLN A 195 -13.03 8.78 -56.62
CA GLN A 195 -12.38 8.13 -55.43
C GLN A 195 -10.91 8.53 -55.31
N SER A 196 -10.21 8.67 -56.43
CA SER A 196 -8.83 9.17 -56.42
C SER A 196 -8.73 10.60 -55.90
N ILE A 197 -9.65 11.49 -56.32
CA ILE A 197 -9.73 12.87 -55.84
C ILE A 197 -10.04 12.89 -54.33
N ILE A 198 -10.99 12.09 -53.87
CA ILE A 198 -11.36 12.00 -52.46
C ILE A 198 -10.12 11.57 -51.62
N ASN A 199 -9.42 10.53 -52.08
CA ASN A 199 -8.24 10.03 -51.35
C ASN A 199 -7.10 11.06 -51.29
N GLN A 200 -6.94 11.89 -52.35
CA GLN A 200 -5.92 12.92 -52.40
C GLN A 200 -6.21 14.09 -51.44
N TYR A 201 -7.48 14.44 -51.28
CA TYR A 201 -7.88 15.63 -50.50
C TYR A 201 -8.61 15.31 -49.20
N ILE A 202 -8.58 14.05 -48.75
CA ILE A 202 -9.37 13.56 -47.62
C ILE A 202 -9.08 14.35 -46.32
N GLY A 203 -7.87 14.87 -46.13
CA GLY A 203 -7.48 15.71 -45.01
C GLY A 203 -8.16 17.08 -45.01
N ASN A 204 -8.57 17.60 -46.16
CA ASN A 204 -9.14 18.94 -46.32
C ASN A 204 -10.66 18.98 -46.05
N PHE A 205 -11.27 17.80 -45.76
CA PHE A 205 -12.69 17.71 -45.45
C PHE A 205 -13.00 17.97 -43.97
N ILE A 206 -11.96 18.09 -43.15
CA ILE A 206 -12.10 18.44 -41.70
C ILE A 206 -11.77 19.92 -41.57
N PRO A 207 -12.65 20.73 -40.94
CA PRO A 207 -12.36 22.15 -40.70
C PRO A 207 -11.10 22.34 -39.85
N ASP A 208 -10.30 23.36 -40.18
CA ASP A 208 -9.06 23.68 -39.44
C ASP A 208 -9.30 23.87 -37.95
N SER A 209 -10.44 24.47 -37.58
CA SER A 209 -10.83 24.66 -36.17
C SER A 209 -10.97 23.34 -35.43
N LEU A 210 -11.59 22.34 -36.05
CA LEU A 210 -11.79 21.02 -35.46
C LEU A 210 -10.47 20.23 -35.40
N SER A 211 -9.64 20.32 -36.47
CA SER A 211 -8.29 19.76 -36.48
C SER A 211 -7.43 20.32 -35.36
N HIS A 212 -7.52 21.62 -35.09
CA HIS A 212 -6.80 22.27 -33.98
C HIS A 212 -7.30 21.81 -32.61
N GLN A 213 -8.61 21.60 -32.44
CA GLN A 213 -9.17 21.07 -31.18
C GLN A 213 -8.72 19.63 -30.92
N ILE A 214 -8.76 18.78 -31.93
CA ILE A 214 -8.28 17.39 -31.84
C ILE A 214 -6.80 17.35 -31.45
N ARG A 215 -5.96 18.20 -32.10
CA ARG A 215 -4.55 18.27 -31.78
C ARG A 215 -4.30 18.71 -30.34
N ARG A 216 -4.97 19.76 -29.84
CA ARG A 216 -4.85 20.22 -28.45
C ARG A 216 -5.25 19.11 -27.48
N CYS A 217 -6.36 18.45 -27.74
CA CYS A 217 -6.82 17.34 -26.90
C CYS A 217 -5.78 16.20 -26.85
N ASN A 218 -5.12 15.90 -27.98
CA ASN A 218 -4.05 14.91 -28.03
C ASN A 218 -2.79 15.35 -27.26
N GLU A 219 -2.43 16.63 -27.33
CA GLU A 219 -1.33 17.21 -26.57
C GLU A 219 -1.61 17.13 -25.05
N ASP A 220 -2.83 17.48 -24.62
CA ASP A 220 -3.26 17.37 -23.22
C ASP A 220 -3.30 15.90 -22.75
N TYR A 221 -3.74 14.98 -23.59
CA TYR A 221 -3.71 13.54 -23.29
C TYR A 221 -2.28 13.04 -23.06
N LEU A 222 -1.35 13.41 -23.92
CA LEU A 222 0.08 13.02 -23.80
C LEU A 222 0.67 13.59 -22.52
N ARG A 223 0.43 14.88 -22.21
CA ARG A 223 0.91 15.53 -21.00
C ARG A 223 0.38 14.82 -19.75
N LEU A 224 -0.94 14.63 -19.64
CA LEU A 224 -1.56 13.94 -18.51
C LEU A 224 -1.04 12.50 -18.34
N THR A 225 -0.78 11.80 -19.43
CA THR A 225 -0.21 10.44 -19.39
C THR A 225 1.20 10.45 -18.81
N MET A 226 2.02 11.45 -19.15
CA MET A 226 3.37 11.61 -18.58
C MET A 226 3.29 11.97 -17.08
N ASP A 227 2.47 12.96 -16.72
CA ASP A 227 2.29 13.40 -15.33
C ASP A 227 1.81 12.24 -14.43
N ILE A 228 0.86 11.42 -14.91
CA ILE A 228 0.41 10.21 -14.22
C ILE A 228 1.55 9.20 -14.06
N GLY A 229 2.39 9.03 -15.09
CA GLY A 229 3.56 8.16 -15.05
C GLY A 229 4.56 8.57 -13.95
N GLU A 230 4.86 9.87 -13.85
CA GLU A 230 5.73 10.44 -12.83
C GLU A 230 5.15 10.29 -11.41
N LEU A 231 3.84 10.57 -11.25
CA LEU A 231 3.14 10.40 -9.97
C LEU A 231 3.10 8.92 -9.53
N GLU A 232 2.90 7.98 -10.45
CA GLU A 232 2.96 6.54 -10.14
C GLU A 232 4.36 6.10 -9.74
N GLN A 233 5.40 6.68 -10.33
CA GLN A 233 6.77 6.43 -9.91
C GLN A 233 7.03 6.98 -8.50
N THR A 234 6.68 8.23 -8.24
CA THR A 234 6.78 8.86 -6.92
C THR A 234 6.07 8.03 -5.85
N ARG A 235 4.85 7.59 -6.12
CA ARG A 235 4.09 6.72 -5.22
C ARG A 235 4.82 5.41 -4.92
N ARG A 236 5.42 4.77 -5.92
CA ARG A 236 6.21 3.53 -5.74
C ARG A 236 7.43 3.78 -4.87
N ASP A 237 8.14 4.87 -5.11
CA ASP A 237 9.37 5.23 -4.38
C ASP A 237 9.07 5.54 -2.92
N VAL A 238 8.05 6.35 -2.65
CA VAL A 238 7.60 6.67 -1.28
C VAL A 238 7.11 5.40 -0.55
N THR A 239 6.35 4.53 -1.22
CA THR A 239 5.89 3.25 -0.64
C THR A 239 7.07 2.35 -0.29
N SER A 240 8.09 2.30 -1.16
CA SER A 240 9.33 1.55 -0.92
C SER A 240 10.10 2.10 0.29
N GLN A 241 10.19 3.42 0.43
CA GLN A 241 10.81 4.07 1.59
C GLN A 241 10.07 3.74 2.89
N ILE A 242 8.73 3.83 2.91
CA ILE A 242 7.91 3.47 4.06
C ILE A 242 8.17 2.01 4.45
N ARG A 243 8.18 1.09 3.49
CA ARG A 243 8.44 -0.33 3.74
C ARG A 243 9.84 -0.56 4.31
N SER A 244 10.86 0.05 3.74
CA SER A 244 12.24 -0.06 4.21
C SER A 244 12.38 0.45 5.65
N LYS A 245 11.86 1.65 5.94
CA LYS A 245 11.88 2.25 7.28
C LYS A 245 11.06 1.45 8.29
N THR A 246 9.94 0.85 7.89
CA THR A 246 9.16 -0.04 8.76
C THR A 246 9.94 -1.30 9.13
N ILE A 247 10.64 -1.92 8.18
CA ILE A 247 11.48 -3.09 8.44
C ILE A 247 12.63 -2.72 9.38
N GLU A 248 13.29 -1.59 9.12
CA GLU A 248 14.38 -1.08 9.98
C GLU A 248 13.88 -0.80 11.40
N PHE A 249 12.72 -0.17 11.55
CA PHE A 249 12.07 0.05 12.84
C PHE A 249 11.83 -1.26 13.61
N HIS A 250 11.25 -2.28 12.93
CA HIS A 250 11.03 -3.58 13.56
C HIS A 250 12.34 -4.24 14.00
N ASN A 251 13.38 -4.20 13.17
CA ASN A 251 14.68 -4.76 13.49
C ASN A 251 15.31 -4.04 14.70
N ASN A 252 15.30 -2.72 14.71
CA ASN A 252 15.81 -1.93 15.83
C ASN A 252 15.09 -2.25 17.16
N ARG A 253 13.76 -2.46 17.12
CA ARG A 253 13.00 -2.90 18.30
C ARG A 253 13.41 -4.30 18.75
N LEU A 254 13.58 -5.23 17.82
CA LEU A 254 14.00 -6.60 18.14
C LEU A 254 15.41 -6.65 18.72
N ASP A 255 16.30 -5.75 18.31
CA ASP A 255 17.68 -5.66 18.83
C ASP A 255 17.77 -4.91 20.15
N ALA A 256 16.88 -3.93 20.37
CA ALA A 256 16.88 -3.11 21.59
C ALA A 256 16.33 -3.84 22.81
N VAL A 257 15.52 -4.90 22.64
CA VAL A 257 14.83 -5.59 23.73
C VAL A 257 15.32 -7.04 23.84
N SER A 258 15.92 -7.34 24.99
CA SER A 258 16.45 -8.67 25.28
C SER A 258 15.42 -9.60 25.93
N TYR A 259 15.72 -10.90 25.98
CA TYR A 259 14.92 -11.86 26.75
C TYR A 259 14.82 -11.50 28.24
N LEU A 260 15.90 -10.94 28.81
CA LEU A 260 15.93 -10.54 30.21
C LEU A 260 14.94 -9.42 30.54
N ASP A 261 14.65 -8.54 29.57
CA ASP A 261 13.65 -7.49 29.75
C ASP A 261 12.25 -8.10 29.89
N PHE A 262 11.96 -9.20 29.19
CA PHE A 262 10.72 -9.95 29.35
C PHE A 262 10.66 -10.76 30.64
N VAL A 263 11.79 -11.28 31.13
CA VAL A 263 11.85 -11.87 32.48
C VAL A 263 11.53 -10.81 33.53
N TYR A 264 12.11 -9.62 33.41
CA TYR A 264 11.81 -8.50 34.28
C TYR A 264 10.33 -8.08 34.18
N TYR A 265 9.79 -7.95 32.97
CA TYR A 265 8.39 -7.66 32.73
C TYR A 265 7.46 -8.68 33.41
N SER A 266 7.72 -9.97 33.23
CA SER A 266 6.95 -11.06 33.84
C SER A 266 7.01 -11.03 35.36
N ILE A 267 8.18 -10.71 35.96
CA ILE A 267 8.29 -10.48 37.41
C ILE A 267 7.40 -9.29 37.81
N CYS A 268 7.43 -8.19 37.09
CA CYS A 268 6.59 -7.02 37.39
C CYS A 268 5.09 -7.33 37.31
N VAL A 269 4.63 -8.04 36.27
CA VAL A 269 3.25 -8.48 36.12
C VAL A 269 2.85 -9.39 37.29
N SER A 270 3.67 -10.39 37.60
CA SER A 270 3.39 -11.39 38.65
C SER A 270 3.36 -10.81 40.09
N THR A 271 4.09 -9.70 40.31
CA THR A 271 4.14 -8.99 41.60
C THR A 271 3.22 -7.77 41.67
N THR A 272 2.45 -7.50 40.61
CA THR A 272 1.58 -6.31 40.48
C THR A 272 2.33 -4.97 40.53
N VAL A 273 3.64 -4.97 40.30
CA VAL A 273 4.49 -3.78 40.28
C VAL A 273 4.68 -3.39 38.81
N SER A 274 4.00 -2.34 38.36
CA SER A 274 4.17 -1.82 37.02
C SER A 274 5.26 -0.75 36.98
N PHE A 275 6.33 -1.01 36.24
CA PHE A 275 7.39 -0.01 36.01
C PHE A 275 7.22 0.75 34.70
N GLY A 276 6.23 0.37 33.86
CA GLY A 276 5.86 1.10 32.65
C GLY A 276 6.83 0.99 31.46
N ASP A 277 7.91 0.22 31.58
CA ASP A 277 8.93 0.12 30.53
C ASP A 277 8.47 -0.76 29.36
N ILE A 278 7.74 -1.83 29.66
CA ILE A 278 7.10 -2.72 28.71
C ILE A 278 5.62 -2.85 29.08
N ALA A 279 4.72 -2.68 28.12
CA ALA A 279 3.28 -2.83 28.33
C ALA A 279 2.64 -3.57 27.15
N PRO A 280 1.60 -4.41 27.43
CA PRO A 280 0.90 -5.13 26.36
C PRO A 280 0.10 -4.17 25.48
N ASN A 281 0.27 -4.24 24.15
CA ASN A 281 -0.35 -3.32 23.20
C ASN A 281 -1.59 -3.89 22.52
N ASN A 282 -1.68 -5.21 22.34
CA ASN A 282 -2.80 -5.85 21.65
C ASN A 282 -3.64 -6.75 22.60
N GLY A 283 -4.81 -7.21 22.11
CA GLY A 283 -5.71 -8.05 22.90
C GLY A 283 -5.09 -9.36 23.36
N LEU A 284 -4.24 -9.98 22.56
CA LEU A 284 -3.54 -11.23 22.88
C LEU A 284 -2.58 -11.04 24.05
N THR A 285 -1.71 -10.04 23.98
CA THR A 285 -0.71 -9.77 25.02
C THR A 285 -1.37 -9.29 26.34
N ARG A 286 -2.48 -8.53 26.26
CA ARG A 286 -3.27 -8.17 27.43
C ARG A 286 -3.89 -9.41 28.10
N LEU A 287 -4.41 -10.34 27.30
CA LEU A 287 -4.97 -11.60 27.82
C LEU A 287 -3.88 -12.44 28.48
N LEU A 288 -2.70 -12.56 27.87
CA LEU A 288 -1.55 -13.28 28.44
C LEU A 288 -1.16 -12.70 29.79
N ALA A 289 -1.03 -11.37 29.90
CA ALA A 289 -0.69 -10.68 31.15
C ALA A 289 -1.76 -10.92 32.24
N ILE A 290 -3.05 -10.93 31.89
CA ILE A 290 -4.14 -11.24 32.84
C ILE A 290 -4.03 -12.70 33.33
N ILE A 291 -3.80 -13.65 32.43
CA ILE A 291 -3.67 -15.08 32.78
C ILE A 291 -2.46 -15.28 33.69
N GLU A 292 -1.31 -14.66 33.35
CA GLU A 292 -0.11 -14.69 34.18
C GLU A 292 -0.37 -14.17 35.57
N LEU A 293 -0.97 -12.97 35.68
CA LEU A 293 -1.30 -12.33 36.96
C LEU A 293 -2.19 -13.22 37.81
N LEU A 294 -3.29 -13.77 37.24
CA LEU A 294 -4.21 -14.65 37.96
C LEU A 294 -3.50 -15.92 38.45
N ALA A 295 -2.69 -16.55 37.60
CA ALA A 295 -1.94 -17.75 37.96
C ALA A 295 -0.96 -17.49 39.12
N CYS A 296 -0.27 -16.36 39.07
CA CYS A 296 0.67 -15.95 40.13
C CYS A 296 -0.06 -15.62 41.43
N ILE A 297 -1.19 -14.92 41.41
CA ILE A 297 -2.00 -14.63 42.61
C ILE A 297 -2.44 -15.93 43.30
N VAL A 298 -2.97 -16.89 42.53
CA VAL A 298 -3.40 -18.20 43.07
C VAL A 298 -2.22 -18.93 43.71
N LEU A 299 -1.08 -18.91 43.07
CA LEU A 299 0.11 -19.59 43.57
C LEU A 299 0.66 -18.91 44.85
N ILE A 300 0.74 -17.59 44.88
CA ILE A 300 1.18 -16.81 46.07
C ILE A 300 0.19 -17.04 47.21
N GLY A 301 -1.12 -16.98 46.95
CA GLY A 301 -2.18 -17.29 47.94
C GLY A 301 -2.02 -18.69 48.55
N THR A 302 -1.69 -19.69 47.72
CA THR A 302 -1.42 -21.06 48.16
C THR A 302 -0.17 -21.15 49.08
N ILE A 303 0.88 -20.38 48.72
CA ILE A 303 2.09 -20.30 49.55
C ILE A 303 1.79 -19.70 50.92
N VAL A 304 1.05 -18.57 50.95
CA VAL A 304 0.67 -17.86 52.16
C VAL A 304 -0.22 -18.75 53.06
N ASP A 305 -1.26 -19.41 52.49
CA ASP A 305 -2.14 -20.31 53.22
C ASP A 305 -1.33 -21.46 53.92
N LYS A 306 -0.38 -22.03 53.20
CA LYS A 306 0.49 -23.07 53.79
C LYS A 306 1.41 -22.55 54.91
N ILE A 307 1.89 -21.34 54.78
CA ILE A 307 2.69 -20.71 55.88
C ILE A 307 1.82 -20.50 57.10
N ILE A 308 0.62 -19.91 56.95
CA ILE A 308 -0.29 -19.58 58.05
C ILE A 308 -0.81 -20.87 58.74
N LYS A 309 -1.27 -21.86 58.00
CA LYS A 309 -1.77 -23.13 58.56
C LYS A 309 -0.72 -23.85 59.40
N ARG A 310 0.50 -23.53 59.20
CA ARG A 310 1.58 -24.15 59.88
C ARG A 310 2.00 -23.41 61.16
N GLU A 311 1.94 -22.09 61.19
CA GLU A 311 2.18 -21.34 62.43
C GLU A 311 1.10 -21.65 63.51
N ARG A 312 -0.06 -22.20 63.07
CA ARG A 312 -1.15 -22.59 63.95
C ARG A 312 -1.01 -24.01 64.51
N LYS A 313 -0.03 -24.78 64.05
CA LYS A 313 0.31 -26.13 64.60
C LYS A 313 1.57 -26.09 65.47
#